data_4463e6638818e04eb31357cf4fa24811
#
_entry.id   4463e6638818e04eb31357cf4fa24811
#
_cell.length_a   1.000
_cell.length_b   1.000
_cell.length_c   1.000
_cell.angle_alpha   90.00
_cell.angle_beta   90.00
_cell.angle_gamma   90.00
#
_symmetry.space_group_name_H-M   'P 1'
#
loop_
_entity.id
_entity.type
_entity.pdbx_description
1 polymer ?
#
loop_
_entity_poly.entity_id
_entity_poly.type
_entity_poly.pdbx_seq_one_letter_code
_entity_poly.pdbx_strand_id
1 'polypeptide(L)'
;ACFLLAKFFADIFKASAHADTIGYVIGGGLLAAVAVVTKFSLGSILLFVLFVTHAMVGAVELGTDGWIQNITGNLFTSEQGKYLFIWTSAIMFGLRFCAHFIEHKLKISPIGLLFACAVIACVGLNLASTMTSFGMALVALGIYAVGKTFFWPTMLAVIGDRFPQTGAVAMSIMGGIGMLSAGLLGGPGLGYCKDRFAGEELKRADAALFEEYKAAAPSKLLNIESTAAVGLDGKKLGEAKDA
;
A
#
# COMPACT_ATOMS: atom_id res chain seq x y z
N ALA A 1 -7.62 -6.34 11.31
CA ALA A 1 -6.86 -7.62 11.30
C ALA A 1 -7.75 -8.77 10.82
N CYS A 2 -8.84 -9.12 11.55
CA CYS A 2 -9.69 -10.27 11.20
C CYS A 2 -10.30 -10.20 9.81
N PHE A 3 -10.68 -9.02 9.32
CA PHE A 3 -11.15 -8.83 7.94
C PHE A 3 -10.03 -9.12 6.90
N LEU A 4 -8.81 -8.63 7.15
CA LEU A 4 -7.67 -8.91 6.27
C LEU A 4 -7.30 -10.41 6.28
N LEU A 5 -7.37 -11.06 7.44
CA LEU A 5 -7.20 -12.50 7.56
C LEU A 5 -8.29 -13.27 6.84
N ALA A 6 -9.55 -12.83 6.90
CA ALA A 6 -10.64 -13.43 6.14
C ALA A 6 -10.36 -13.42 4.64
N LYS A 7 -9.88 -12.29 4.11
CA LYS A 7 -9.46 -12.18 2.71
C LYS A 7 -8.30 -13.10 2.37
N PHE A 8 -7.28 -13.14 3.24
CA PHE A 8 -6.13 -14.03 3.08
C PHE A 8 -6.54 -15.51 3.01
N PHE A 9 -7.43 -15.97 3.89
CA PHE A 9 -7.94 -17.35 3.85
C PHE A 9 -8.83 -17.60 2.64
N ALA A 10 -9.63 -16.63 2.20
CA ALA A 10 -10.38 -16.73 0.95
C ALA A 10 -9.45 -16.95 -0.24
N ASP A 11 -8.33 -16.25 -0.30
CA ASP A 11 -7.33 -16.41 -1.37
C ASP A 11 -6.62 -17.77 -1.33
N ILE A 12 -6.38 -18.34 -0.14
CA ILE A 12 -5.85 -19.71 -0.01
C ILE A 12 -6.84 -20.74 -0.57
N PHE A 13 -8.13 -20.58 -0.29
CA PHE A 13 -9.18 -21.49 -0.71
C PHE A 13 -9.86 -21.11 -2.02
N LYS A 14 -9.25 -20.24 -2.83
CA LYS A 14 -9.81 -19.71 -4.08
C LYS A 14 -10.26 -20.76 -5.11
N ALA A 15 -9.76 -21.99 -5.01
CA ALA A 15 -10.22 -23.10 -5.83
C ALA A 15 -11.62 -23.61 -5.45
N SER A 16 -12.15 -23.25 -4.28
CA SER A 16 -13.48 -23.60 -3.81
C SER A 16 -14.51 -22.59 -4.28
N ALA A 17 -15.69 -23.06 -4.69
CA ALA A 17 -16.84 -22.19 -5.01
C ALA A 17 -17.30 -21.32 -3.81
N HIS A 18 -16.89 -21.68 -2.59
CA HIS A 18 -17.25 -21.00 -1.34
C HIS A 18 -16.06 -20.31 -0.66
N ALA A 19 -15.00 -19.97 -1.40
CA ALA A 19 -13.78 -19.41 -0.87
C ALA A 19 -14.02 -18.19 0.05
N ASP A 20 -14.83 -17.25 -0.37
CA ASP A 20 -15.16 -16.05 0.42
C ASP A 20 -15.90 -16.40 1.71
N THR A 21 -16.86 -17.34 1.63
CA THR A 21 -17.60 -17.81 2.82
C THR A 21 -16.66 -18.48 3.82
N ILE A 22 -15.75 -19.34 3.35
CA ILE A 22 -14.74 -19.98 4.18
C ILE A 22 -13.86 -18.92 4.84
N GLY A 23 -13.39 -17.94 4.08
CA GLY A 23 -12.59 -16.83 4.59
C GLY A 23 -13.29 -16.04 5.69
N TYR A 24 -14.55 -15.67 5.48
CA TYR A 24 -15.36 -14.95 6.48
C TYR A 24 -15.66 -15.78 7.73
N VAL A 25 -15.93 -17.08 7.59
CA VAL A 25 -16.13 -17.98 8.73
C VAL A 25 -14.87 -18.07 9.58
N ILE A 26 -13.69 -18.25 8.96
CA ILE A 26 -12.41 -18.30 9.67
C ILE A 26 -12.12 -16.94 10.33
N GLY A 27 -12.27 -15.83 9.61
CA GLY A 27 -12.05 -14.48 10.13
C GLY A 27 -13.00 -14.14 11.29
N GLY A 28 -14.26 -14.51 11.17
CA GLY A 28 -15.27 -14.34 12.22
C GLY A 28 -14.97 -15.23 13.44
N GLY A 29 -14.57 -16.48 13.23
CA GLY A 29 -14.14 -17.40 14.28
C GLY A 29 -12.93 -16.86 15.06
N LEU A 30 -11.93 -16.33 14.36
CA LEU A 30 -10.77 -15.69 14.98
C LEU A 30 -11.17 -14.45 15.79
N LEU A 31 -12.09 -13.63 15.25
CA LEU A 31 -12.61 -12.46 15.97
C LEU A 31 -13.34 -12.90 17.25
N ALA A 32 -14.19 -13.89 17.17
CA ALA A 32 -14.89 -14.44 18.32
C ALA A 32 -13.93 -15.00 19.38
N ALA A 33 -12.92 -15.77 18.94
CA ALA A 33 -11.88 -16.29 19.82
C ALA A 33 -11.12 -15.17 20.56
N VAL A 34 -10.71 -14.13 19.83
CA VAL A 34 -10.06 -12.95 20.43
C VAL A 34 -11.00 -12.25 21.41
N ALA A 35 -12.29 -12.05 21.06
CA ALA A 35 -13.27 -11.42 21.94
C ALA A 35 -13.45 -12.19 23.26
N VAL A 36 -13.52 -13.52 23.20
CA VAL A 36 -13.62 -14.37 24.40
C VAL A 36 -12.36 -14.29 25.26
N VAL A 37 -11.17 -14.43 24.65
CA VAL A 37 -9.88 -14.36 25.37
C VAL A 37 -9.68 -13.01 26.03
N THR A 38 -10.05 -11.92 25.36
CA THR A 38 -9.96 -10.53 25.91
C THR A 38 -11.15 -10.16 26.79
N LYS A 39 -12.06 -11.11 27.09
CA LYS A 39 -13.30 -10.86 27.86
C LYS A 39 -14.11 -9.70 27.31
N PHE A 40 -14.21 -9.59 25.99
CA PHE A 40 -14.87 -8.52 25.25
C PHE A 40 -14.28 -7.12 25.53
N SER A 41 -13.05 -7.05 26.00
CA SER A 41 -12.34 -5.77 26.17
C SER A 41 -12.00 -5.19 24.81
N LEU A 42 -12.40 -3.95 24.55
CA LEU A 42 -12.03 -3.23 23.33
C LEU A 42 -10.59 -2.73 23.37
N GLY A 43 -9.90 -2.88 24.50
CA GLY A 43 -8.54 -2.38 24.68
C GLY A 43 -8.48 -0.84 24.64
N SER A 44 -7.32 -0.32 24.24
CA SER A 44 -7.13 1.13 24.10
C SER A 44 -7.62 1.61 22.72
N ILE A 45 -8.50 2.61 22.69
CA ILE A 45 -8.93 3.28 21.45
C ILE A 45 -7.73 3.84 20.69
N LEU A 46 -6.75 4.39 21.41
CA LEU A 46 -5.52 4.90 20.80
C LEU A 46 -4.75 3.79 20.08
N LEU A 47 -4.61 2.62 20.71
CA LEU A 47 -3.95 1.48 20.08
C LEU A 47 -4.69 1.03 18.81
N PHE A 48 -6.02 1.02 18.84
CA PHE A 48 -6.84 0.69 17.67
C PHE A 48 -6.63 1.69 16.53
N VAL A 49 -6.62 3.01 16.83
CA VAL A 49 -6.34 4.05 15.81
C VAL A 49 -4.95 3.87 15.22
N LEU A 50 -3.93 3.63 16.06
CA LEU A 50 -2.57 3.38 15.60
C LEU A 50 -2.50 2.12 14.72
N PHE A 51 -3.28 1.08 15.04
CA PHE A 51 -3.40 -0.13 14.23
C PHE A 51 -3.91 0.15 12.82
N VAL A 52 -5.02 0.89 12.71
CA VAL A 52 -5.60 1.27 11.43
C VAL A 52 -4.64 2.17 10.65
N THR A 53 -4.03 3.14 11.32
CA THR A 53 -3.04 4.02 10.69
C THR A 53 -1.84 3.24 10.17
N HIS A 54 -1.32 2.27 10.95
CA HIS A 54 -0.18 1.47 10.51
C HIS A 54 -0.54 0.52 9.35
N ALA A 55 -1.77 0.01 9.32
CA ALA A 55 -2.26 -0.73 8.16
C ALA A 55 -2.23 0.14 6.89
N MET A 56 -2.66 1.41 6.97
CA MET A 56 -2.59 2.35 5.85
C MET A 56 -1.13 2.66 5.47
N VAL A 57 -0.26 2.86 6.46
CA VAL A 57 1.18 3.05 6.24
C VAL A 57 1.79 1.87 5.49
N GLY A 58 1.52 0.64 5.92
CA GLY A 58 2.00 -0.56 5.25
C GLY A 58 1.50 -0.68 3.81
N ALA A 59 0.21 -0.40 3.59
CA ALA A 59 -0.39 -0.42 2.25
C ALA A 59 0.27 0.60 1.31
N VAL A 60 0.53 1.84 1.79
CA VAL A 60 1.13 2.91 0.97
C VAL A 60 2.63 2.69 0.81
N GLU A 61 3.39 2.47 1.87
CA GLU A 61 4.86 2.36 1.80
C GLU A 61 5.28 1.14 0.98
N LEU A 62 4.88 -0.06 1.40
CA LEU A 62 5.31 -1.29 0.74
C LEU A 62 4.52 -1.60 -0.52
N GLY A 63 3.24 -1.22 -0.58
CA GLY A 63 2.42 -1.37 -1.78
C GLY A 63 3.01 -0.57 -2.95
N THR A 64 3.37 0.70 -2.72
CA THR A 64 3.99 1.55 -3.75
C THR A 64 5.36 1.02 -4.16
N ASP A 65 6.18 0.54 -3.22
CA ASP A 65 7.49 -0.03 -3.52
C ASP A 65 7.39 -1.28 -4.41
N GLY A 66 6.44 -2.16 -4.11
CA GLY A 66 6.17 -3.33 -4.95
C GLY A 66 5.66 -2.97 -6.36
N TRP A 67 5.02 -1.82 -6.49
CA TRP A 67 4.43 -1.36 -7.75
C TRP A 67 5.27 -0.35 -8.53
N ILE A 68 6.39 0.14 -7.98
CA ILE A 68 7.17 1.22 -8.60
C ILE A 68 7.63 0.87 -10.02
N GLN A 69 8.05 -0.37 -10.26
CA GLN A 69 8.44 -0.84 -11.58
C GLN A 69 7.26 -0.94 -12.55
N ASN A 70 6.07 -1.29 -12.05
CA ASN A 70 4.86 -1.34 -12.86
C ASN A 70 4.35 0.06 -13.19
N ILE A 71 4.38 0.98 -12.22
CA ILE A 71 3.99 2.38 -12.41
C ILE A 71 4.90 3.06 -13.42
N THR A 72 6.21 2.83 -13.31
CA THR A 72 7.21 3.47 -14.19
C THR A 72 7.42 2.73 -15.51
N GLY A 73 7.08 1.44 -15.60
CA GLY A 73 7.35 0.60 -16.77
C GLY A 73 6.59 0.99 -18.04
N ASN A 74 5.51 1.77 -17.91
CA ASN A 74 4.78 2.33 -19.06
C ASN A 74 5.44 3.60 -19.63
N LEU A 75 6.25 4.29 -18.82
CA LEU A 75 6.89 5.56 -19.17
C LEU A 75 8.39 5.39 -19.48
N PHE A 76 9.04 4.40 -18.88
CA PHE A 76 10.48 4.21 -18.91
C PHE A 76 10.84 2.76 -19.24
N THR A 77 12.11 2.53 -19.58
CA THR A 77 12.61 1.17 -19.78
C THR A 77 12.61 0.37 -18.47
N SER A 78 12.59 -0.96 -18.58
CA SER A 78 12.66 -1.85 -17.40
C SER A 78 13.91 -1.58 -16.53
N GLU A 79 15.03 -1.22 -17.14
CA GLU A 79 16.26 -0.87 -16.41
C GLU A 79 16.11 0.46 -15.65
N GLN A 80 15.53 1.47 -16.28
CA GLN A 80 15.26 2.74 -15.62
C GLN A 80 14.31 2.56 -14.42
N GLY A 81 13.30 1.70 -14.53
CA GLY A 81 12.44 1.35 -13.39
C GLY A 81 13.19 0.73 -12.23
N LYS A 82 14.18 -0.15 -12.52
CA LYS A 82 15.07 -0.72 -11.49
C LYS A 82 15.95 0.34 -10.84
N TYR A 83 16.51 1.27 -11.63
CA TYR A 83 17.28 2.39 -11.07
C TYR A 83 16.46 3.29 -10.17
N LEU A 84 15.22 3.59 -10.52
CA LEU A 84 14.32 4.35 -9.66
C LEU A 84 14.02 3.64 -8.33
N PHE A 85 13.84 2.32 -8.35
CA PHE A 85 13.70 1.52 -7.14
C PHE A 85 14.95 1.56 -6.26
N ILE A 86 16.15 1.38 -6.86
CA ILE A 86 17.42 1.47 -6.14
C ILE A 86 17.62 2.88 -5.58
N TRP A 87 17.30 3.91 -6.33
CA TRP A 87 17.39 5.32 -5.92
C TRP A 87 16.54 5.60 -4.67
N THR A 88 15.27 5.23 -4.71
CA THR A 88 14.37 5.42 -3.55
C THR A 88 14.84 4.63 -2.34
N SER A 89 15.32 3.40 -2.53
CA SER A 89 15.86 2.56 -1.47
C SER A 89 17.14 3.11 -0.86
N ALA A 90 18.03 3.67 -1.69
CA ALA A 90 19.27 4.30 -1.23
C ALA A 90 19.00 5.56 -0.37
N ILE A 91 18.03 6.39 -0.79
CA ILE A 91 17.58 7.54 0.01
C ILE A 91 17.05 7.09 1.37
N MET A 92 16.15 6.10 1.38
CA MET A 92 15.59 5.56 2.63
C MET A 92 16.67 5.00 3.53
N PHE A 93 17.61 4.23 2.98
CA PHE A 93 18.74 3.67 3.72
C PHE A 93 19.59 4.78 4.34
N GLY A 94 20.01 5.77 3.55
CA GLY A 94 20.84 6.88 4.03
C GLY A 94 20.18 7.71 5.11
N LEU A 95 18.89 8.05 4.91
CA LEU A 95 18.15 8.88 5.88
C LEU A 95 17.90 8.17 7.21
N ARG A 96 17.82 6.85 7.25
CA ARG A 96 17.65 6.09 8.50
C ARG A 96 18.84 6.27 9.46
N PHE A 97 20.04 6.51 8.95
CA PHE A 97 21.18 6.88 9.80
C PHE A 97 21.05 8.29 10.41
N CYS A 98 20.25 9.16 9.77
CA CYS A 98 20.00 10.52 10.27
C CYS A 98 18.85 10.57 11.30
N ALA A 99 18.16 9.46 11.59
CA ALA A 99 17.01 9.42 12.51
C ALA A 99 17.34 10.02 13.87
N HIS A 100 18.46 9.59 14.47
CA HIS A 100 18.91 10.11 15.76
C HIS A 100 19.14 11.63 15.75
N PHE A 101 19.72 12.16 14.68
CA PHE A 101 19.92 13.61 14.52
C PHE A 101 18.59 14.35 14.44
N ILE A 102 17.64 13.82 13.69
CA ILE A 102 16.31 14.43 13.50
C ILE A 102 15.55 14.47 14.83
N GLU A 103 15.52 13.38 15.56
CA GLU A 103 14.79 13.28 16.83
C GLU A 103 15.43 14.11 17.93
N HIS A 104 16.76 14.03 18.12
CA HIS A 104 17.44 14.67 19.24
C HIS A 104 17.89 16.11 18.97
N LYS A 105 18.32 16.43 17.74
CA LYS A 105 18.78 17.78 17.41
C LYS A 105 17.64 18.71 17.00
N LEU A 106 16.72 18.24 16.17
CA LEU A 106 15.59 19.06 15.73
C LEU A 106 14.42 19.06 16.73
N LYS A 107 14.47 18.18 17.73
CA LYS A 107 13.43 18.05 18.78
C LYS A 107 12.02 17.89 18.21
N ILE A 108 11.90 17.22 17.08
CA ILE A 108 10.60 16.96 16.44
C ILE A 108 9.95 15.79 17.18
N SER A 109 8.71 15.97 17.61
CA SER A 109 7.96 14.86 18.21
C SER A 109 7.72 13.73 17.19
N PRO A 110 7.66 12.47 17.62
CA PRO A 110 7.41 11.36 16.68
C PRO A 110 6.15 11.54 15.83
N ILE A 111 5.06 12.06 16.42
CA ILE A 111 3.83 12.36 15.69
C ILE A 111 4.03 13.52 14.70
N GLY A 112 4.79 14.55 15.10
CA GLY A 112 5.16 15.65 14.20
C GLY A 112 6.02 15.17 13.02
N LEU A 113 6.93 14.24 13.27
CA LEU A 113 7.74 13.61 12.22
C LEU A 113 6.85 12.82 11.25
N LEU A 114 5.91 12.00 11.76
CA LEU A 114 4.95 11.27 10.91
C LEU A 114 4.11 12.20 10.05
N PHE A 115 3.63 13.31 10.63
CA PHE A 115 2.85 14.31 9.89
C PHE A 115 3.68 14.97 8.78
N ALA A 116 4.89 15.42 9.09
CA ALA A 116 5.79 16.02 8.09
C ALA A 116 6.12 15.01 6.98
N CYS A 117 6.41 13.77 7.34
CA CYS A 117 6.63 12.68 6.40
C CYS A 117 5.42 12.42 5.50
N ALA A 118 4.20 12.44 6.05
CA ALA A 118 3.00 12.26 5.27
C ALA A 118 2.80 13.39 4.24
N VAL A 119 3.01 14.64 4.64
CA VAL A 119 2.93 15.79 3.72
C VAL A 119 3.96 15.68 2.60
N ILE A 120 5.22 15.38 2.93
CA ILE A 120 6.29 15.20 1.93
C ILE A 120 5.98 14.05 0.99
N ALA A 121 5.49 12.91 1.51
CA ALA A 121 5.10 11.78 0.69
C ALA A 121 3.94 12.11 -0.27
N CYS A 122 2.93 12.85 0.20
CA CYS A 122 1.83 13.32 -0.65
C CYS A 122 2.32 14.24 -1.77
N VAL A 123 3.24 15.16 -1.47
CA VAL A 123 3.85 16.04 -2.48
C VAL A 123 4.63 15.20 -3.49
N GLY A 124 5.45 14.26 -3.04
CA GLY A 124 6.22 13.37 -3.91
C GLY A 124 5.34 12.53 -4.84
N LEU A 125 4.26 11.93 -4.33
CA LEU A 125 3.30 11.16 -5.13
C LEU A 125 2.52 12.03 -6.11
N ASN A 126 2.15 13.25 -5.70
CA ASN A 126 1.50 14.21 -6.61
C ASN A 126 2.43 14.61 -7.76
N LEU A 127 3.70 14.89 -7.49
CA LEU A 127 4.68 15.15 -8.54
C LEU A 127 4.91 13.91 -9.42
N ALA A 128 4.93 12.72 -8.84
CA ALA A 128 5.06 11.48 -9.59
C ALA A 128 3.90 11.23 -10.56
N SER A 129 2.68 11.73 -10.27
CA SER A 129 1.54 11.59 -11.16
C SER A 129 1.68 12.37 -12.48
N THR A 130 2.56 13.37 -12.52
CA THR A 130 2.79 14.24 -13.69
C THR A 130 4.14 14.00 -14.35
N MET A 131 4.90 12.98 -13.92
CA MET A 131 6.23 12.72 -14.47
C MET A 131 6.15 12.26 -15.93
N THR A 132 6.94 12.92 -16.78
CA THR A 132 7.07 12.58 -18.21
C THR A 132 8.51 12.25 -18.61
N SER A 133 9.49 12.54 -17.75
CA SER A 133 10.89 12.28 -17.98
C SER A 133 11.55 11.56 -16.82
N PHE A 134 12.63 10.84 -17.11
CA PHE A 134 13.41 10.12 -16.08
C PHE A 134 13.95 11.06 -14.99
N GLY A 135 14.39 12.27 -15.36
CA GLY A 135 14.83 13.28 -14.39
C GLY A 135 13.72 13.73 -13.45
N MET A 136 12.50 13.96 -13.96
CA MET A 136 11.34 14.26 -13.12
C MET A 136 10.99 13.10 -12.19
N ALA A 137 11.11 11.87 -12.68
CA ALA A 137 10.87 10.67 -11.88
C ALA A 137 11.87 10.55 -10.72
N LEU A 138 13.16 10.81 -10.96
CA LEU A 138 14.18 10.83 -9.90
C LEU A 138 13.84 11.85 -8.80
N VAL A 139 13.42 13.07 -9.18
CA VAL A 139 13.06 14.11 -8.21
C VAL A 139 11.78 13.74 -7.47
N ALA A 140 10.71 13.41 -8.17
CA ALA A 140 9.41 13.10 -7.58
C ALA A 140 9.47 11.89 -6.63
N LEU A 141 10.06 10.80 -7.09
CA LEU A 141 10.22 9.59 -6.28
C LEU A 141 11.27 9.78 -5.18
N GLY A 142 12.27 10.64 -5.39
CA GLY A 142 13.21 11.06 -4.34
C GLY A 142 12.49 11.78 -3.19
N ILE A 143 11.63 12.75 -3.49
CA ILE A 143 10.80 13.44 -2.49
C ILE A 143 9.87 12.44 -1.78
N TYR A 144 9.23 11.55 -2.53
CA TYR A 144 8.42 10.48 -1.94
C TYR A 144 9.22 9.59 -1.00
N ALA A 145 10.43 9.17 -1.40
CA ALA A 145 11.32 8.35 -0.58
C ALA A 145 11.70 9.04 0.73
N VAL A 146 12.00 10.34 0.70
CA VAL A 146 12.23 11.14 1.92
C VAL A 146 11.01 11.09 2.83
N GLY A 147 9.82 11.31 2.28
CA GLY A 147 8.56 11.30 3.04
C GLY A 147 8.28 9.95 3.71
N LYS A 148 8.42 8.83 2.98
CA LYS A 148 8.06 7.51 3.52
C LYS A 148 9.09 6.92 4.48
N THR A 149 10.34 7.41 4.49
CA THR A 149 11.47 6.79 5.19
C THR A 149 11.21 6.48 6.66
N PHE A 150 10.51 7.37 7.36
CA PHE A 150 10.29 7.27 8.81
C PHE A 150 8.93 6.73 9.20
N PHE A 151 8.06 6.37 8.26
CA PHE A 151 6.72 5.88 8.59
C PHE A 151 6.75 4.65 9.48
N TRP A 152 7.39 3.59 9.01
CA TRP A 152 7.43 2.31 9.71
C TRP A 152 8.17 2.38 11.05
N PRO A 153 9.43 2.85 11.11
CA PRO A 153 10.18 2.86 12.37
C PRO A 153 9.53 3.78 13.41
N THR A 154 9.06 4.96 13.01
CA THR A 154 8.45 5.91 13.96
C THR A 154 7.11 5.40 14.49
N MET A 155 6.29 4.73 13.66
CA MET A 155 5.05 4.11 14.14
C MET A 155 5.31 3.05 15.18
N LEU A 156 6.31 2.19 14.97
CA LEU A 156 6.69 1.17 15.97
C LEU A 156 7.25 1.80 17.25
N ALA A 157 8.06 2.85 17.13
CA ALA A 157 8.57 3.59 18.28
C ALA A 157 7.42 4.21 19.10
N VAL A 158 6.45 4.88 18.46
CA VAL A 158 5.28 5.46 19.14
C VAL A 158 4.51 4.39 19.93
N ILE A 159 4.39 3.18 19.41
CA ILE A 159 3.69 2.09 20.10
C ILE A 159 4.51 1.58 21.29
N GLY A 160 5.81 1.38 21.10
CA GLY A 160 6.72 0.98 22.18
C GLY A 160 6.68 1.96 23.35
N ASP A 161 6.71 3.25 23.06
CA ASP A 161 6.69 4.31 24.07
C ASP A 161 5.34 4.45 24.78
N ARG A 162 4.24 4.34 24.02
CA ARG A 162 2.88 4.53 24.56
C ARG A 162 2.32 3.31 25.27
N PHE A 163 2.78 2.12 24.90
CA PHE A 163 2.29 0.85 25.43
C PHE A 163 3.44 -0.06 25.90
N PRO A 164 4.28 0.39 26.82
CA PRO A 164 5.45 -0.38 27.25
C PRO A 164 5.10 -1.73 27.89
N GLN A 165 3.91 -1.85 28.50
CA GLN A 165 3.44 -3.11 29.10
C GLN A 165 3.07 -4.18 28.08
N THR A 166 2.68 -3.80 26.87
CA THR A 166 2.37 -4.73 25.79
C THR A 166 3.63 -5.18 25.03
N GLY A 167 4.73 -4.46 25.18
CA GLY A 167 6.07 -4.79 24.74
C GLY A 167 6.16 -5.25 23.28
N ALA A 168 6.96 -6.26 23.06
CA ALA A 168 7.21 -6.84 21.74
C ALA A 168 5.94 -7.38 21.06
N VAL A 169 4.91 -7.79 21.82
CA VAL A 169 3.67 -8.35 21.25
C VAL A 169 2.93 -7.30 20.42
N ALA A 170 2.72 -6.09 20.99
CA ALA A 170 2.04 -5.02 20.24
C ALA A 170 2.84 -4.61 18.99
N MET A 171 4.16 -4.48 19.10
CA MET A 171 5.02 -4.15 17.96
C MET A 171 4.99 -5.26 16.88
N SER A 172 5.01 -6.53 17.28
CA SER A 172 4.93 -7.67 16.33
C SER A 172 3.60 -7.71 15.60
N ILE A 173 2.48 -7.51 16.32
CA ILE A 173 1.15 -7.45 15.71
C ILE A 173 1.06 -6.25 14.75
N MET A 174 1.63 -5.10 15.13
CA MET A 174 1.67 -3.92 14.26
C MET A 174 2.49 -4.18 13.00
N GLY A 175 3.69 -4.74 13.13
CA GLY A 175 4.49 -5.14 11.97
C GLY A 175 3.73 -6.10 11.07
N GLY A 176 3.09 -7.11 11.66
CA GLY A 176 2.25 -8.08 10.94
C GLY A 176 1.10 -7.44 10.17
N ILE A 177 0.35 -6.50 10.79
CA ILE A 177 -0.77 -5.83 10.10
C ILE A 177 -0.29 -4.93 8.96
N GLY A 178 0.87 -4.27 9.13
CA GLY A 178 1.47 -3.48 8.08
C GLY A 178 1.83 -4.33 6.86
N MET A 179 2.48 -5.49 7.07
CA MET A 179 2.82 -6.42 5.98
C MET A 179 1.58 -7.02 5.32
N LEU A 180 0.59 -7.46 6.11
CA LEU A 180 -0.68 -7.97 5.57
C LEU A 180 -1.41 -6.92 4.74
N SER A 181 -1.44 -5.67 5.20
CA SER A 181 -2.12 -4.61 4.45
C SER A 181 -1.41 -4.24 3.16
N ALA A 182 -0.08 -4.33 3.11
CA ALA A 182 0.66 -4.12 1.86
C ALA A 182 0.23 -5.12 0.77
N GLY A 183 0.08 -6.41 1.14
CA GLY A 183 -0.35 -7.46 0.21
C GLY A 183 -1.84 -7.47 -0.10
N LEU A 184 -2.70 -7.19 0.89
CA LEU A 184 -4.15 -7.32 0.75
C LEU A 184 -4.88 -6.03 0.39
N LEU A 185 -4.28 -4.87 0.69
CA LEU A 185 -4.84 -3.55 0.37
C LEU A 185 -3.98 -2.79 -0.63
N GLY A 186 -2.67 -2.70 -0.38
CA GLY A 186 -1.74 -1.89 -1.17
C GLY A 186 -1.65 -2.39 -2.61
N GLY A 187 -1.23 -3.62 -2.81
CA GLY A 187 -1.10 -4.22 -4.14
C GLY A 187 -2.42 -4.27 -4.92
N PRO A 188 -3.48 -4.92 -4.39
CA PRO A 188 -4.77 -4.97 -5.06
C PRO A 188 -5.42 -3.61 -5.27
N GLY A 189 -5.25 -2.67 -4.31
CA GLY A 189 -5.78 -1.31 -4.43
C GLY A 189 -5.13 -0.53 -5.57
N LEU A 190 -3.80 -0.60 -5.71
CA LEU A 190 -3.08 0.02 -6.82
C LEU A 190 -3.44 -0.63 -8.16
N GLY A 191 -3.59 -1.97 -8.20
CA GLY A 191 -4.06 -2.68 -9.39
C GLY A 191 -5.43 -2.21 -9.84
N TYR A 192 -6.37 -2.16 -8.90
CA TYR A 192 -7.72 -1.64 -9.15
C TYR A 192 -7.71 -0.19 -9.66
N CYS A 193 -6.94 0.70 -9.00
CA CYS A 193 -6.83 2.09 -9.43
C CYS A 193 -6.27 2.21 -10.85
N LYS A 194 -5.22 1.44 -11.16
CA LYS A 194 -4.65 1.39 -12.51
C LYS A 194 -5.71 1.00 -13.55
N ASP A 195 -6.42 -0.11 -13.32
CA ASP A 195 -7.42 -0.60 -14.24
C ASP A 195 -8.56 0.41 -14.42
N ARG A 196 -9.06 0.95 -13.32
CA ARG A 196 -10.14 1.93 -13.34
C ARG A 196 -9.76 3.17 -14.13
N PHE A 197 -8.66 3.83 -13.74
CA PHE A 197 -8.28 5.11 -14.35
C PHE A 197 -7.84 4.94 -15.80
N ALA A 198 -7.07 3.89 -16.13
CA ALA A 198 -6.70 3.63 -17.52
C ALA A 198 -7.91 3.34 -18.40
N GLY A 199 -8.87 2.55 -17.90
CA GLY A 199 -10.10 2.26 -18.64
C GLY A 199 -10.98 3.49 -18.81
N GLU A 200 -11.18 4.31 -17.75
CA GLU A 200 -11.96 5.54 -17.81
C GLU A 200 -11.35 6.57 -18.77
N GLU A 201 -10.02 6.76 -18.74
CA GLU A 201 -9.33 7.71 -19.61
C GLU A 201 -9.37 7.29 -21.07
N LEU A 202 -9.08 6.01 -21.38
CA LEU A 202 -9.18 5.53 -22.77
C LEU A 202 -10.62 5.64 -23.29
N LYS A 203 -11.61 5.29 -22.48
CA LYS A 203 -13.02 5.41 -22.85
C LYS A 203 -13.45 6.85 -23.14
N ARG A 204 -12.87 7.83 -22.43
CA ARG A 204 -13.10 9.27 -22.68
C ARG A 204 -12.42 9.74 -23.96
N ALA A 205 -11.20 9.27 -24.21
CA ALA A 205 -10.40 9.67 -25.35
C ALA A 205 -10.93 9.03 -26.65
N ASP A 206 -11.18 7.74 -26.63
CA ASP A 206 -11.69 6.97 -27.77
C ASP A 206 -12.49 5.74 -27.29
N ALA A 207 -13.80 5.83 -27.39
CA ALA A 207 -14.70 4.76 -26.96
C ALA A 207 -14.60 3.50 -27.85
N ALA A 208 -14.26 3.62 -29.14
CA ALA A 208 -14.10 2.49 -30.04
C ALA A 208 -12.82 1.71 -29.69
N LEU A 209 -11.73 2.43 -29.46
CA LEU A 209 -10.46 1.85 -29.04
C LEU A 209 -10.57 1.19 -27.66
N PHE A 210 -11.35 1.79 -26.74
CA PHE A 210 -11.62 1.16 -25.45
C PHE A 210 -12.32 -0.19 -25.61
N GLU A 211 -13.34 -0.31 -26.47
CA GLU A 211 -14.03 -1.59 -26.72
C GLU A 211 -13.10 -2.66 -27.26
N GLU A 212 -12.10 -2.29 -28.06
CA GLU A 212 -11.10 -3.20 -28.60
C GLU A 212 -10.12 -3.70 -27.52
N TYR A 213 -9.65 -2.79 -26.63
CA TYR A 213 -8.60 -3.07 -25.66
C TYR A 213 -9.11 -3.37 -24.24
N LYS A 214 -10.41 -3.32 -23.99
CA LYS A 214 -10.96 -3.58 -22.65
C LYS A 214 -10.65 -4.99 -22.16
N ALA A 215 -10.43 -5.13 -20.87
CA ALA A 215 -10.28 -6.42 -20.21
C ALA A 215 -11.59 -7.23 -20.22
N ALA A 216 -11.48 -8.55 -20.33
CA ALA A 216 -12.63 -9.47 -20.36
C ALA A 216 -13.40 -9.52 -19.03
N ALA A 217 -12.71 -9.29 -17.91
CA ALA A 217 -13.30 -9.30 -16.57
C ALA A 217 -13.05 -7.97 -15.84
N PRO A 218 -14.05 -7.45 -15.10
CA PRO A 218 -13.87 -6.24 -14.32
C PRO A 218 -12.98 -6.49 -13.09
N SER A 219 -12.14 -5.53 -12.76
CA SER A 219 -11.46 -5.43 -11.47
C SER A 219 -12.40 -4.90 -10.41
N LYS A 220 -12.31 -5.43 -9.17
CA LYS A 220 -13.14 -5.03 -8.03
C LYS A 220 -12.27 -4.70 -6.83
N LEU A 221 -12.58 -3.61 -6.15
CA LEU A 221 -11.90 -3.29 -4.89
C LEU A 221 -12.46 -4.18 -3.78
N LEU A 222 -11.61 -4.97 -3.14
CA LEU A 222 -11.98 -5.89 -2.05
C LEU A 222 -13.12 -6.87 -2.41
N ASN A 223 -13.27 -7.21 -3.69
CA ASN A 223 -14.38 -8.04 -4.21
C ASN A 223 -15.79 -7.44 -4.01
N ILE A 224 -15.90 -6.11 -3.87
CA ILE A 224 -17.17 -5.41 -3.72
C ILE A 224 -17.74 -5.12 -5.12
N GLU A 225 -18.92 -5.64 -5.45
CA GLU A 225 -19.56 -5.49 -6.76
C GLU A 225 -19.76 -4.03 -7.18
N SER A 226 -20.14 -3.17 -6.26
CA SER A 226 -20.36 -1.74 -6.53
C SER A 226 -19.09 -0.98 -6.94
N THR A 227 -17.91 -1.58 -6.78
CA THR A 227 -16.64 -1.00 -7.18
C THR A 227 -16.15 -1.51 -8.53
N ALA A 228 -16.92 -2.35 -9.24
CA ALA A 228 -16.50 -2.94 -10.51
C ALA A 228 -16.02 -1.87 -11.52
N ALA A 229 -14.83 -2.05 -12.05
CA ALA A 229 -14.22 -1.20 -13.06
C ALA A 229 -13.61 -2.05 -14.17
N VAL A 230 -13.77 -1.65 -15.42
CA VAL A 230 -13.19 -2.37 -16.56
C VAL A 230 -11.87 -1.70 -16.93
N GLY A 231 -10.79 -2.43 -16.74
CA GLY A 231 -9.43 -2.04 -17.13
C GLY A 231 -9.12 -2.39 -18.59
N LEU A 232 -7.85 -2.32 -18.93
CA LEU A 232 -7.34 -2.66 -20.26
C LEU A 232 -6.66 -4.03 -20.25
N ASP A 233 -6.76 -4.75 -21.36
CA ASP A 233 -6.11 -6.05 -21.53
C ASP A 233 -4.60 -5.87 -21.74
N GLY A 234 -3.82 -6.35 -20.76
CA GLY A 234 -2.38 -6.21 -20.76
C GLY A 234 -1.67 -6.94 -21.91
N LYS A 235 -2.27 -8.02 -22.46
CA LYS A 235 -1.69 -8.73 -23.60
C LYS A 235 -1.85 -7.91 -24.88
N LYS A 236 -3.05 -7.42 -25.15
CA LYS A 236 -3.33 -6.56 -26.31
C LYS A 236 -2.50 -5.28 -26.29
N LEU A 237 -2.33 -4.68 -25.09
CA LEU A 237 -1.47 -3.51 -24.92
C LEU A 237 0.01 -3.83 -25.19
N GLY A 238 0.48 -5.01 -24.79
CA GLY A 238 1.83 -5.47 -25.08
C GLY A 238 2.05 -5.64 -26.60
N GLU A 239 1.15 -6.34 -27.27
CA GLU A 239 1.19 -6.54 -28.72
C GLU A 239 1.17 -5.21 -29.49
N ALA A 240 0.35 -4.25 -29.07
CA ALA A 240 0.30 -2.93 -29.68
C ALA A 240 1.55 -2.07 -29.44
N LYS A 241 2.30 -2.35 -28.38
CA LYS A 241 3.55 -1.65 -28.06
C LYS A 241 4.73 -2.20 -28.85
N ASP A 242 4.68 -3.49 -29.20
CA ASP A 242 5.74 -4.20 -29.93
C ASP A 242 5.57 -4.09 -31.47
N ALA A 243 4.40 -3.60 -31.95
CA ALA A 243 4.07 -3.35 -33.35
C ALA A 243 4.52 -1.95 -33.80
#